data_2389cd230e0262bd5483d6ead2f258fe
#
_entry.id   2389cd230e0262bd5483d6ead2f258fe
#
_cell.length_a   1.000
_cell.length_b   1.000
_cell.length_c   1.000
_cell.angle_alpha   90.00
_cell.angle_beta   90.00
_cell.angle_gamma   90.00
#
_symmetry.space_group_name_H-M   'P 1'
#
loop_
_entity.id
_entity.type
_entity.pdbx_description
1 polymer ?
#
loop_
_entity_poly.entity_id
_entity_poly.type
_entity_poly.pdbx_seq_one_letter_code
_entity_poly.pdbx_strand_id
1 'polypeptide(L)'
;MNTLVNLAKRLYELQSEANRLEQNNQDLENRLQENEENIVFAMMACTELYEMLISVSEVNEYGKDGVVKMASAMVKVYVNLVKRGLKTLEEVPERLRAEVEAELEQNE
;
A
#
# COMPACT_ATOMS: atom_id res chain seq x y z
N MET A 1 -48.51 -11.62 26.45
CA MET A 1 -48.69 -11.15 25.07
C MET A 1 -47.73 -10.04 24.70
N ASN A 2 -47.66 -9.01 25.53
CA ASN A 2 -46.76 -7.89 25.25
C ASN A 2 -45.28 -8.30 25.18
N THR A 3 -44.88 -9.32 25.97
CA THR A 3 -43.51 -9.80 26.01
C THR A 3 -43.08 -10.44 24.66
N LEU A 4 -43.96 -11.25 24.07
CA LEU A 4 -43.67 -11.89 22.77
C LEU A 4 -43.59 -10.86 21.65
N VAL A 5 -44.50 -9.88 21.65
CA VAL A 5 -44.49 -8.80 20.64
C VAL A 5 -43.22 -7.98 20.79
N ASN A 6 -42.81 -7.67 22.00
CA ASN A 6 -41.59 -6.90 22.26
C ASN A 6 -40.34 -7.67 21.84
N LEU A 7 -40.30 -8.99 22.07
CA LEU A 7 -39.20 -9.84 21.63
C LEU A 7 -39.11 -9.90 20.09
N ALA A 8 -40.24 -10.04 19.42
CA ALA A 8 -40.29 -10.05 17.95
C ALA A 8 -39.80 -8.74 17.38
N LYS A 9 -40.21 -7.63 17.98
CA LYS A 9 -39.76 -6.29 17.58
C LYS A 9 -38.26 -6.14 17.76
N ARG A 10 -37.75 -6.61 18.90
CA ARG A 10 -36.32 -6.55 19.22
C ARG A 10 -35.50 -7.38 18.25
N LEU A 11 -35.99 -8.58 17.91
CA LEU A 11 -35.34 -9.44 16.91
C LEU A 11 -35.27 -8.77 15.55
N TYR A 12 -36.37 -8.15 15.14
CA TYR A 12 -36.41 -7.42 13.86
C TYR A 12 -35.37 -6.28 13.84
N GLU A 13 -35.33 -5.51 14.93
CA GLU A 13 -34.38 -4.39 15.05
C GLU A 13 -32.95 -4.87 15.02
N LEU A 14 -32.62 -5.98 15.71
CA LEU A 14 -31.29 -6.56 15.74
C LEU A 14 -30.89 -7.09 14.38
N GLN A 15 -31.79 -7.73 13.66
CA GLN A 15 -31.53 -8.24 12.34
C GLN A 15 -31.28 -7.10 11.35
N SER A 16 -32.08 -6.05 11.44
CA SER A 16 -31.92 -4.86 10.61
C SER A 16 -30.56 -4.19 10.87
N GLU A 17 -30.18 -4.10 12.14
CA GLU A 17 -28.87 -3.55 12.55
C GLU A 17 -27.73 -4.43 12.04
N ALA A 18 -27.85 -5.74 12.13
CA ALA A 18 -26.85 -6.69 11.62
C ALA A 18 -26.66 -6.55 10.12
N ASN A 19 -27.75 -6.41 9.37
CA ASN A 19 -27.70 -6.20 7.91
C ASN A 19 -27.02 -4.89 7.57
N ARG A 20 -27.30 -3.83 8.32
CA ARG A 20 -26.67 -2.53 8.11
C ARG A 20 -25.17 -2.58 8.36
N LEU A 21 -24.76 -3.28 9.43
CA LEU A 21 -23.34 -3.44 9.76
C LEU A 21 -22.62 -4.27 8.72
N GLU A 22 -23.23 -5.32 8.22
CA GLU A 22 -22.66 -6.16 7.16
C GLU A 22 -22.44 -5.34 5.88
N GLN A 23 -23.43 -4.53 5.50
CA GLN A 23 -23.34 -3.64 4.35
C GLN A 23 -22.18 -2.65 4.51
N ASN A 24 -22.08 -2.03 5.68
CA ASN A 24 -20.99 -1.09 5.97
C ASN A 24 -19.63 -1.77 5.92
N ASN A 25 -19.53 -3.02 6.41
CA ASN A 25 -18.28 -3.77 6.38
C ASN A 25 -17.85 -4.09 4.95
N GLN A 26 -18.78 -4.48 4.09
CA GLN A 26 -18.50 -4.71 2.67
C GLN A 26 -18.01 -3.43 1.99
N ASP A 27 -18.65 -2.31 2.30
CA ASP A 27 -18.27 -1.01 1.77
C ASP A 27 -16.85 -0.64 2.18
N LEU A 28 -16.51 -0.85 3.45
CA LEU A 28 -15.17 -0.59 3.97
C LEU A 28 -14.13 -1.51 3.34
N GLU A 29 -14.45 -2.77 3.13
CA GLU A 29 -13.56 -3.72 2.46
C GLU A 29 -13.27 -3.29 1.03
N ASN A 30 -14.30 -2.86 0.30
CA ASN A 30 -14.15 -2.38 -1.08
C ASN A 30 -13.28 -1.13 -1.14
N ARG A 31 -13.50 -0.19 -0.21
CA ARG A 31 -12.70 1.04 -0.14
C ARG A 31 -11.25 0.75 0.24
N LEU A 32 -11.04 -0.21 1.13
CA LEU A 32 -9.70 -0.63 1.53
C LEU A 32 -8.95 -1.24 0.34
N GLN A 33 -9.61 -2.10 -0.42
CA GLN A 33 -9.03 -2.71 -1.62
C GLN A 33 -8.67 -1.65 -2.66
N GLU A 34 -9.57 -0.70 -2.90
CA GLU A 34 -9.34 0.40 -3.83
C GLU A 34 -8.14 1.25 -3.39
N ASN A 35 -8.05 1.55 -2.09
CA ASN A 35 -6.93 2.30 -1.53
C ASN A 35 -5.61 1.53 -1.69
N GLU A 36 -5.62 0.21 -1.49
CA GLU A 36 -4.43 -0.61 -1.70
C GLU A 36 -3.96 -0.56 -3.15
N GLU A 37 -4.88 -0.67 -4.10
CA GLU A 37 -4.57 -0.57 -5.52
C GLU A 37 -3.97 0.80 -5.86
N ASN A 38 -4.55 1.86 -5.30
CA ASN A 38 -4.06 3.22 -5.50
C ASN A 38 -2.67 3.42 -4.91
N ILE A 39 -2.41 2.85 -3.74
CA ILE A 39 -1.09 2.90 -3.09
C ILE A 39 -0.05 2.18 -3.95
N VAL A 40 -0.38 0.99 -4.44
CA VAL A 40 0.51 0.21 -5.32
C VAL A 40 0.80 1.01 -6.59
N PHE A 41 -0.22 1.58 -7.21
CA PHE A 41 -0.06 2.40 -8.41
C PHE A 41 0.88 3.58 -8.14
N ALA A 42 0.69 4.27 -7.01
CA ALA A 42 1.54 5.39 -6.61
C ALA A 42 2.98 4.95 -6.38
N MET A 43 3.19 3.81 -5.75
CA MET A 43 4.54 3.26 -5.52
C MET A 43 5.24 2.92 -6.84
N MET A 44 4.51 2.31 -7.77
CA MET A 44 5.06 2.00 -9.10
C MET A 44 5.43 3.26 -9.86
N ALA A 45 4.58 4.28 -9.81
CA ALA A 45 4.86 5.57 -10.44
C ALA A 45 6.10 6.23 -9.80
N CYS A 46 6.23 6.14 -8.48
CA CYS A 46 7.40 6.66 -7.77
C CYS A 46 8.69 5.97 -8.21
N THR A 47 8.66 4.65 -8.40
CA THR A 47 9.86 3.94 -8.88
C THR A 47 10.24 4.36 -10.29
N GLU A 48 9.26 4.55 -11.16
CA GLU A 48 9.53 5.02 -12.52
C GLU A 48 10.15 6.42 -12.53
N LEU A 49 9.59 7.33 -11.73
CA LEU A 49 10.11 8.70 -11.60
C LEU A 49 11.53 8.69 -11.03
N TYR A 50 11.78 7.87 -10.02
CA TYR A 50 13.10 7.75 -9.42
C TYR A 50 14.13 7.21 -10.43
N GLU A 51 13.77 6.19 -11.18
CA GLU A 51 14.64 5.62 -12.20
C GLU A 51 14.95 6.64 -13.32
N MET A 52 13.95 7.43 -13.71
CA MET A 52 14.17 8.54 -14.64
C MET A 52 15.10 9.59 -14.06
N LEU A 53 14.94 9.90 -12.78
CA LEU A 53 15.80 10.86 -12.08
C LEU A 53 17.24 10.38 -12.00
N ILE A 54 17.46 9.09 -11.78
CA ILE A 54 18.79 8.48 -11.83
C ILE A 54 19.42 8.70 -13.20
N SER A 55 18.68 8.44 -14.27
CA SER A 55 19.16 8.65 -15.64
C SER A 55 19.57 10.10 -15.89
N VAL A 56 18.76 11.05 -15.41
CA VAL A 56 19.04 12.48 -15.53
C VAL A 56 20.29 12.85 -14.72
N SER A 57 20.46 12.27 -13.52
CA SER A 57 21.58 12.58 -12.63
C SER A 57 22.93 12.13 -13.21
N GLU A 58 22.95 11.14 -14.09
CA GLU A 58 24.16 10.70 -14.76
C GLU A 58 24.64 11.71 -15.80
N VAL A 59 23.71 12.54 -16.30
CA VAL A 59 23.98 13.52 -17.36
C VAL A 59 24.05 14.94 -16.78
N ASN A 60 23.39 15.22 -15.66
CA ASN A 60 23.18 16.57 -15.14
C ASN A 60 23.29 16.58 -13.61
N GLU A 61 24.04 17.52 -13.06
CA GLU A 61 24.23 17.66 -11.61
C GLU A 61 22.95 17.99 -10.84
N TYR A 62 21.98 18.62 -11.49
CA TYR A 62 20.71 18.98 -10.83
C TYR A 62 19.93 17.75 -10.36
N GLY A 63 20.02 16.63 -11.05
CA GLY A 63 19.34 15.41 -10.66
C GLY A 63 19.94 14.71 -9.46
N LYS A 64 21.25 14.92 -9.22
CA LYS A 64 21.98 14.24 -8.13
C LYS A 64 21.41 14.53 -6.75
N ASP A 65 21.05 15.78 -6.48
CA ASP A 65 20.51 16.19 -5.19
C ASP A 65 19.17 15.52 -4.92
N GLY A 66 18.30 15.47 -5.92
CA GLY A 66 17.01 14.79 -5.84
C GLY A 66 17.17 13.29 -5.59
N VAL A 67 18.10 12.62 -6.28
CA VAL A 67 18.39 11.20 -6.08
C VAL A 67 18.82 10.92 -4.65
N VAL A 68 19.72 11.74 -4.11
CA VAL A 68 20.19 11.58 -2.72
C VAL A 68 19.05 11.77 -1.73
N LYS A 69 18.22 12.80 -1.92
CA LYS A 69 17.11 13.10 -1.02
C LYS A 69 16.03 12.03 -1.04
N MET A 70 15.80 11.41 -2.19
CA MET A 70 14.75 10.41 -2.34
C MET A 70 15.21 9.01 -1.95
N ALA A 71 16.51 8.76 -1.82
CA ALA A 71 17.06 7.42 -1.69
C ALA A 71 16.45 6.62 -0.53
N SER A 72 16.41 7.20 0.67
CA SER A 72 15.90 6.48 1.85
C SER A 72 14.41 6.17 1.75
N ALA A 73 13.63 7.08 1.19
CA ALA A 73 12.19 6.86 0.96
C ALA A 73 11.98 5.77 -0.08
N MET A 74 12.79 5.76 -1.14
CA MET A 74 12.67 4.77 -2.21
C MET A 74 13.07 3.37 -1.76
N VAL A 75 14.02 3.24 -0.84
CA VAL A 75 14.35 1.93 -0.25
C VAL A 75 13.08 1.28 0.32
N LYS A 76 12.29 2.03 1.08
CA LYS A 76 11.04 1.54 1.67
C LYS A 76 10.02 1.15 0.60
N VAL A 77 9.92 1.95 -0.45
CA VAL A 77 9.00 1.67 -1.56
C VAL A 77 9.39 0.36 -2.26
N TYR A 78 10.66 0.19 -2.58
CA TYR A 78 11.15 -1.04 -3.23
C TYR A 78 10.99 -2.27 -2.32
N VAL A 79 11.28 -2.15 -1.03
CA VAL A 79 11.06 -3.23 -0.06
C VAL A 79 9.60 -3.68 -0.10
N ASN A 80 8.68 -2.72 -0.08
CA ASN A 80 7.25 -3.00 -0.13
C ASN A 80 6.85 -3.73 -1.41
N LEU A 81 7.34 -3.26 -2.55
CA LEU A 81 7.03 -3.85 -3.86
C LEU A 81 7.61 -5.26 -4.01
N VAL A 82 8.82 -5.48 -3.50
CA VAL A 82 9.44 -6.81 -3.51
C VAL A 82 8.65 -7.77 -2.63
N LYS A 83 8.24 -7.35 -1.43
CA LYS A 83 7.41 -8.17 -0.54
C LYS A 83 6.08 -8.56 -1.15
N ARG A 84 5.50 -7.68 -1.95
CA ARG A 84 4.23 -7.93 -2.64
C ARG A 84 4.39 -8.78 -3.89
N GLY A 85 5.63 -9.09 -4.29
CA GLY A 85 5.90 -9.85 -5.49
C GLY A 85 5.73 -9.06 -6.79
N LEU A 86 5.67 -7.73 -6.70
CA LEU A 86 5.49 -6.85 -7.85
C LEU A 86 6.80 -6.43 -8.50
N LYS A 87 7.91 -6.52 -7.76
CA LYS A 87 9.26 -6.30 -8.27
C LYS A 87 10.20 -7.33 -7.67
N THR A 88 11.30 -7.61 -8.40
CA THR A 88 12.37 -8.46 -7.91
C THR A 88 13.55 -7.61 -7.46
N LEU A 89 14.46 -8.19 -6.68
CA LEU A 89 15.69 -7.50 -6.27
C LEU A 89 16.51 -7.03 -7.47
N GLU A 90 16.48 -7.79 -8.56
CA GLU A 90 17.21 -7.42 -9.79
C GLU A 90 16.65 -6.16 -10.44
N GLU A 91 15.37 -5.89 -10.25
CA GLU A 91 14.71 -4.69 -10.77
C GLU A 91 14.96 -3.45 -9.91
N VAL A 92 15.46 -3.64 -8.68
CA VAL A 92 15.84 -2.53 -7.80
C VAL A 92 17.12 -1.89 -8.34
N PRO A 93 17.19 -0.54 -8.43
CA PRO A 93 18.43 0.12 -8.85
C PRO A 93 19.63 -0.33 -8.00
N GLU A 94 20.74 -0.56 -8.66
CA GLU A 94 21.95 -1.10 -8.04
C GLU A 94 22.36 -0.33 -6.78
N ARG A 95 22.24 0.98 -6.81
CA ARG A 95 22.62 1.85 -5.69
C ARG A 95 21.77 1.66 -4.43
N LEU A 96 20.57 1.09 -4.55
CA LEU A 96 19.66 0.83 -3.42
C LEU A 96 19.58 -0.65 -3.07
N ARG A 97 20.09 -1.52 -3.92
CA ARG A 97 19.89 -2.98 -3.81
C ARG A 97 20.39 -3.54 -2.49
N ALA A 98 21.56 -3.12 -2.03
CA ALA A 98 22.14 -3.59 -0.78
C ALA A 98 21.25 -3.21 0.43
N GLU A 99 20.74 -1.99 0.44
CA GLU A 99 19.87 -1.51 1.52
C GLU A 99 18.51 -2.20 1.51
N VAL A 100 17.94 -2.41 0.33
CA VAL A 100 16.67 -3.13 0.17
C VAL A 100 16.84 -4.57 0.66
N GLU A 101 17.91 -5.23 0.26
CA GLU A 101 18.21 -6.59 0.71
C GLU A 101 18.37 -6.68 2.21
N ALA A 102 19.09 -5.73 2.82
CA ALA A 102 19.28 -5.67 4.26
C ALA A 102 17.97 -5.50 5.02
N GLU A 103 17.08 -4.64 4.52
CA GLU A 103 15.75 -4.44 5.13
C GLU A 103 14.85 -5.66 4.97
N LEU A 104 14.92 -6.35 3.85
CA LEU A 104 14.16 -7.58 3.63
C LEU A 104 14.59 -8.67 4.62
N GLU A 105 15.87 -8.79 4.91
CA GLU A 105 16.39 -9.73 5.89
C GLU A 105 15.93 -9.41 7.31
N GLN A 106 15.87 -8.13 7.68
CA GLN A 106 15.44 -7.70 9.00
C GLN A 106 13.94 -7.94 9.25
N ASN A 107 13.15 -7.99 8.20
CA ASN A 107 11.71 -8.13 8.29
C ASN A 107 11.21 -9.58 8.14
N GLU A 108 12.12 -10.52 8.05
CA GLU A 108 11.78 -11.95 8.08
C GLU A 108 11.63 -12.51 9.54
#